data_cdae2544b2af4ecbe8961285874ba378
#
_entry.id   cdae2544b2af4ecbe8961285874ba378
#
_cell.length_a   1.000
_cell.length_b   1.000
_cell.length_c   1.000
_cell.angle_alpha   90.00
_cell.angle_beta   90.00
_cell.angle_gamma   90.00
#
_symmetry.space_group_name_H-M   'P 1'
#
loop_
_entity.id
_entity.type
_entity.pdbx_description
1 polymer ?
#
loop_
_entity_poly.entity_id
_entity_poly.type
_entity_poly.pdbx_seq_one_letter_code
_entity_poly.pdbx_strand_id
1 'polypeptide(L)'
;MTLMIFLGSLLGSMALGIPIAFALLLVSVALMLHLDLFDAQIIAQNLLNGADSFPLMAVPFFMLAGEVMNAGGLSKRIVNIAMALVGHKPGGLGYVAIIASCLLASLSGSAVADAAALAALLVPMMVHAGHNRSHSAGLIAAGGIIAPIIPPSIGFIVFGVASGVSISKLFLAGIVPGLMLGVALAVAWWFVSRSENVEPPPKRSGKEILRTLVDGSWALGLPLIIVFGLKFGIFTPTEAAVVAAVYALFVSLVIYRELKINQLYELVLSSAKTTSVVMLLVAAAMVSSWLVTIAELPDQLAALLEPFMDNPTLLLMVIMLLVIMVGTVMDMTPTILILTPVLMPAVTMAGIDPVYFGVLFLINTAIGLITPPVGTVLNVVCGVSKISMDEIIRGVWPFMLAQFIVLLLLVLFPQLVLVPLSFLTR
;
A
#
# COMPACT_ATOMS: atom_id res chain seq x y z
N MET A 1 27.45 -1.20 19.54
CA MET A 1 26.66 -0.86 20.74
C MET A 1 25.44 -0.03 20.37
N THR A 2 25.59 0.99 19.57
CA THR A 2 24.52 1.90 19.09
C THR A 2 23.35 1.16 18.42
N LEU A 3 23.64 0.21 17.52
CA LEU A 3 22.62 -0.64 16.87
C LEU A 3 21.81 -1.45 17.89
N MET A 4 22.45 -1.98 18.95
CA MET A 4 21.74 -2.71 20.01
C MET A 4 20.82 -1.81 20.82
N ILE A 5 21.23 -0.56 21.07
CA ILE A 5 20.38 0.42 21.78
C ILE A 5 19.21 0.80 20.90
N PHE A 6 19.44 1.05 19.62
CA PHE A 6 18.39 1.34 18.64
C PHE A 6 17.33 0.21 18.58
N LEU A 7 17.78 -1.01 18.28
CA LEU A 7 16.88 -2.17 18.15
C LEU A 7 16.26 -2.55 19.51
N GLY A 8 17.05 -2.54 20.59
CA GLY A 8 16.58 -2.90 21.92
C GLY A 8 15.53 -1.94 22.47
N SER A 9 15.72 -0.64 22.29
CA SER A 9 14.74 0.38 22.72
C SER A 9 13.49 0.37 21.83
N LEU A 10 13.63 0.15 20.51
CA LEU A 10 12.50 0.05 19.58
C LEU A 10 11.64 -1.19 19.88
N LEU A 11 12.26 -2.37 19.86
CA LEU A 11 11.55 -3.63 20.10
C LEU A 11 11.02 -3.72 21.54
N GLY A 12 11.78 -3.22 22.52
CA GLY A 12 11.34 -3.14 23.91
C GLY A 12 10.11 -2.25 24.09
N SER A 13 10.10 -1.06 23.48
CA SER A 13 8.94 -0.16 23.50
C SER A 13 7.72 -0.79 22.82
N MET A 14 7.93 -1.45 21.69
CA MET A 14 6.84 -2.16 20.96
C MET A 14 6.30 -3.34 21.78
N ALA A 15 7.17 -4.11 22.44
CA ALA A 15 6.77 -5.24 23.29
C ALA A 15 5.94 -4.78 24.51
N LEU A 16 6.17 -3.56 24.99
CA LEU A 16 5.37 -2.90 26.03
C LEU A 16 4.04 -2.33 25.51
N GLY A 17 3.75 -2.44 24.22
CA GLY A 17 2.52 -1.94 23.59
C GLY A 17 2.51 -0.43 23.36
N ILE A 18 3.68 0.23 23.39
CA ILE A 18 3.78 1.67 23.10
C ILE A 18 3.53 1.91 21.61
N PRO A 19 2.65 2.85 21.20
CA PRO A 19 2.44 3.19 19.81
C PRO A 19 3.73 3.58 19.10
N ILE A 20 3.92 3.15 17.86
CA ILE A 20 5.19 3.23 17.12
C ILE A 20 5.75 4.65 17.03
N ALA A 21 4.90 5.67 16.87
CA ALA A 21 5.37 7.07 16.87
C ALA A 21 6.08 7.45 18.17
N PHE A 22 5.53 7.07 19.31
CA PHE A 22 6.17 7.31 20.61
C PHE A 22 7.37 6.39 20.84
N ALA A 23 7.34 5.15 20.34
CA ALA A 23 8.49 4.27 20.37
C ALA A 23 9.69 4.88 19.63
N LEU A 24 9.48 5.46 18.44
CA LEU A 24 10.52 6.17 17.67
C LEU A 24 11.09 7.38 18.43
N LEU A 25 10.25 8.15 19.12
CA LEU A 25 10.71 9.25 19.95
C LEU A 25 11.54 8.75 21.16
N LEU A 26 11.11 7.66 21.80
CA LEU A 26 11.85 7.04 22.91
C LEU A 26 13.21 6.50 22.44
N VAL A 27 13.25 5.84 21.28
CA VAL A 27 14.51 5.41 20.64
C VAL A 27 15.42 6.60 20.40
N SER A 28 14.85 7.71 19.91
CA SER A 28 15.60 8.94 19.67
C SER A 28 16.20 9.50 20.96
N VAL A 29 15.41 9.57 22.03
CA VAL A 29 15.90 9.99 23.34
C VAL A 29 16.99 9.04 23.86
N ALA A 30 16.80 7.73 23.75
CA ALA A 30 17.79 6.74 24.20
C ALA A 30 19.12 6.87 23.46
N LEU A 31 19.08 7.09 22.14
CA LEU A 31 20.28 7.33 21.32
C LEU A 31 20.97 8.66 21.69
N MET A 32 20.20 9.75 21.87
CA MET A 32 20.76 11.04 22.27
C MET A 32 21.46 10.97 23.61
N LEU A 33 20.88 10.28 24.60
CA LEU A 33 21.49 10.07 25.92
C LEU A 33 22.76 9.22 25.81
N HIS A 34 22.77 8.22 24.92
CA HIS A 34 23.96 7.38 24.73
C HIS A 34 25.12 8.11 24.05
N LEU A 35 24.80 9.06 23.16
CA LEU A 35 25.78 9.85 22.43
C LEU A 35 26.20 11.14 23.15
N ASP A 36 25.67 11.39 24.36
CA ASP A 36 25.84 12.63 25.11
C ASP A 36 25.44 13.91 24.34
N LEU A 37 24.41 13.77 23.45
CA LEU A 37 23.90 14.82 22.57
C LEU A 37 22.45 15.22 22.90
N PHE A 38 22.00 14.97 24.15
CA PHE A 38 20.59 15.23 24.48
C PHE A 38 20.27 16.72 24.43
N ASP A 39 19.40 17.08 23.49
CA ASP A 39 18.85 18.42 23.33
C ASP A 39 17.38 18.33 22.89
N ALA A 40 16.48 18.77 23.75
CA ALA A 40 15.05 18.79 23.51
C ALA A 40 14.66 19.72 22.34
N GLN A 41 15.46 20.78 22.07
CA GLN A 41 15.20 21.69 20.96
C GLN A 41 15.45 20.99 19.62
N ILE A 42 16.47 20.16 19.51
CA ILE A 42 16.76 19.36 18.30
C ILE A 42 15.60 18.38 18.04
N ILE A 43 15.08 17.72 19.06
CA ILE A 43 13.91 16.82 18.93
C ILE A 43 12.71 17.60 18.40
N ALA A 44 12.38 18.75 19.03
CA ALA A 44 11.24 19.57 18.65
C ALA A 44 11.37 20.09 17.21
N GLN A 45 12.57 20.56 16.83
CA GLN A 45 12.83 21.09 15.48
C GLN A 45 12.71 20.01 14.41
N ASN A 46 13.29 18.82 14.60
CA ASN A 46 13.17 17.73 13.65
C ASN A 46 11.74 17.20 13.57
N LEU A 47 10.99 17.21 14.66
CA LEU A 47 9.58 16.82 14.69
C LEU A 47 8.72 17.79 13.88
N LEU A 48 8.94 19.09 14.02
CA LEU A 48 8.26 20.12 13.23
C LEU A 48 8.65 20.04 11.76
N ASN A 49 9.94 19.94 11.44
CA ASN A 49 10.41 19.80 10.06
C ASN A 49 9.87 18.53 9.37
N GLY A 50 9.69 17.45 10.12
CA GLY A 50 9.11 16.21 9.61
C GLY A 50 7.64 16.35 9.25
N ALA A 51 6.88 17.15 10.01
CA ALA A 51 5.49 17.43 9.72
C ALA A 51 5.31 18.50 8.62
N ASP A 52 6.24 19.45 8.51
CA ASP A 52 6.21 20.57 7.55
C ASP A 52 6.83 20.18 6.21
N SER A 53 6.19 19.24 5.51
CA SER A 53 6.61 18.79 4.18
C SER A 53 5.47 18.94 3.19
N PHE A 54 5.67 19.76 2.14
CA PHE A 54 4.67 20.00 1.11
C PHE A 54 4.13 18.72 0.46
N PRO A 55 4.95 17.70 0.08
CA PRO A 55 4.43 16.45 -0.45
C PRO A 55 3.52 15.67 0.50
N LEU A 56 3.72 15.78 1.81
CA LEU A 56 2.87 15.12 2.81
C LEU A 56 1.45 15.67 2.84
N MET A 57 1.22 16.90 2.35
CA MET A 57 -0.13 17.45 2.19
C MET A 57 -1.00 16.62 1.24
N ALA A 58 -0.41 15.80 0.37
CA ALA A 58 -1.16 14.87 -0.45
C ALA A 58 -1.90 13.80 0.38
N VAL A 59 -1.35 13.40 1.53
CA VAL A 59 -1.92 12.33 2.38
C VAL A 59 -3.34 12.65 2.85
N PRO A 60 -3.62 13.81 3.52
CA PRO A 60 -4.97 14.14 3.97
C PRO A 60 -6.00 14.19 2.82
N PHE A 61 -5.60 14.71 1.65
CA PHE A 61 -6.52 14.81 0.53
C PHE A 61 -6.81 13.47 -0.12
N PHE A 62 -5.82 12.58 -0.29
CA PHE A 62 -6.08 11.21 -0.77
C PHE A 62 -6.88 10.40 0.23
N MET A 63 -6.61 10.53 1.54
CA MET A 63 -7.43 9.88 2.57
C MET A 63 -8.88 10.34 2.50
N LEU A 64 -9.12 11.66 2.40
CA LEU A 64 -10.45 12.22 2.26
C LEU A 64 -11.13 11.74 0.97
N ALA A 65 -10.41 11.73 -0.16
CA ALA A 65 -10.93 11.22 -1.43
C ALA A 65 -11.40 9.77 -1.29
N GLY A 66 -10.59 8.89 -0.69
CA GLY A 66 -10.92 7.49 -0.46
C GLY A 66 -12.18 7.30 0.40
N GLU A 67 -12.27 8.01 1.54
CA GLU A 67 -13.44 7.98 2.43
C GLU A 67 -14.71 8.44 1.70
N VAL A 68 -14.64 9.57 1.00
CA VAL A 68 -15.75 10.14 0.23
C VAL A 68 -16.20 9.19 -0.89
N MET A 69 -15.26 8.55 -1.58
CA MET A 69 -15.58 7.60 -2.66
C MET A 69 -16.26 6.35 -2.15
N ASN A 70 -15.82 5.82 -1.02
CA ASN A 70 -16.47 4.67 -0.39
C ASN A 70 -17.90 5.01 0.06
N ALA A 71 -18.09 6.12 0.77
CA ALA A 71 -19.40 6.57 1.23
C ALA A 71 -20.32 7.02 0.08
N GLY A 72 -19.74 7.59 -0.98
CA GLY A 72 -20.46 8.09 -2.17
C GLY A 72 -20.81 7.02 -3.20
N GLY A 73 -20.54 5.71 -2.92
CA GLY A 73 -20.96 4.59 -3.76
C GLY A 73 -20.12 4.36 -5.03
N LEU A 74 -18.96 5.04 -5.17
CA LEU A 74 -18.07 4.82 -6.31
C LEU A 74 -17.47 3.42 -6.29
N SER A 75 -17.01 2.94 -5.12
CA SER A 75 -16.47 1.60 -4.93
C SER A 75 -17.46 0.51 -5.36
N LYS A 76 -18.74 0.66 -5.01
CA LYS A 76 -19.80 -0.26 -5.42
C LYS A 76 -19.98 -0.33 -6.95
N ARG A 77 -19.87 0.82 -7.64
CA ARG A 77 -19.97 0.88 -9.10
C ARG A 77 -18.81 0.22 -9.79
N ILE A 78 -17.60 0.35 -9.26
CA ILE A 78 -16.41 -0.37 -9.75
C ILE A 78 -16.61 -1.88 -9.65
N VAL A 79 -17.11 -2.39 -8.52
CA VAL A 79 -17.44 -3.82 -8.38
C VAL A 79 -18.51 -4.24 -9.37
N ASN A 80 -19.55 -3.41 -9.61
CA ASN A 80 -20.61 -3.70 -10.59
C ASN A 80 -20.05 -3.75 -12.02
N ILE A 81 -19.11 -2.88 -12.40
CA ILE A 81 -18.42 -2.92 -13.69
C ILE A 81 -17.66 -4.25 -13.84
N ALA A 82 -16.83 -4.60 -12.85
CA ALA A 82 -16.09 -5.84 -12.84
C ALA A 82 -17.04 -7.06 -12.93
N MET A 83 -18.15 -7.05 -12.19
CA MET A 83 -19.20 -8.07 -12.25
C MET A 83 -19.82 -8.18 -13.63
N ALA A 84 -20.10 -7.07 -14.29
CA ALA A 84 -20.69 -7.05 -15.63
C ALA A 84 -19.73 -7.62 -16.69
N LEU A 85 -18.42 -7.38 -16.53
CA LEU A 85 -17.40 -7.78 -17.51
C LEU A 85 -16.99 -9.26 -17.38
N VAL A 86 -16.76 -9.73 -16.15
CA VAL A 86 -16.15 -11.05 -15.92
C VAL A 86 -16.94 -11.97 -15.00
N GLY A 87 -17.99 -11.48 -14.34
CA GLY A 87 -18.74 -12.26 -13.35
C GLY A 87 -19.36 -13.55 -13.89
N HIS A 88 -19.66 -13.60 -15.18
CA HIS A 88 -20.26 -14.76 -15.88
C HIS A 88 -19.26 -15.88 -16.23
N LYS A 89 -17.97 -15.69 -15.98
CA LYS A 89 -16.95 -16.71 -16.25
C LYS A 89 -16.91 -17.76 -15.12
N PRO A 90 -16.40 -18.98 -15.38
CA PRO A 90 -16.09 -19.92 -14.31
C PRO A 90 -15.13 -19.28 -13.30
N GLY A 91 -15.46 -19.35 -12.00
CA GLY A 91 -14.72 -18.62 -10.97
C GLY A 91 -14.83 -17.08 -11.06
N GLY A 92 -15.85 -16.58 -11.77
CA GLY A 92 -16.03 -15.17 -12.14
C GLY A 92 -15.94 -14.18 -10.97
N LEU A 93 -16.48 -14.55 -9.79
CA LEU A 93 -16.45 -13.69 -8.63
C LEU A 93 -15.02 -13.41 -8.10
N GLY A 94 -14.10 -14.36 -8.24
CA GLY A 94 -12.70 -14.11 -7.90
C GLY A 94 -12.02 -13.15 -8.89
N TYR A 95 -12.30 -13.26 -10.18
CA TYR A 95 -11.83 -12.28 -11.17
C TYR A 95 -12.45 -10.89 -10.95
N VAL A 96 -13.71 -10.83 -10.51
CA VAL A 96 -14.35 -9.58 -10.08
C VAL A 96 -13.59 -8.97 -8.91
N ALA A 97 -13.23 -9.78 -7.92
CA ALA A 97 -12.46 -9.32 -6.77
C ALA A 97 -11.10 -8.75 -7.19
N ILE A 98 -10.37 -9.43 -8.08
CA ILE A 98 -9.05 -8.98 -8.55
C ILE A 98 -9.16 -7.67 -9.34
N ILE A 99 -10.09 -7.57 -10.29
CA ILE A 99 -10.30 -6.35 -11.08
C ILE A 99 -10.75 -5.19 -10.17
N ALA A 100 -11.67 -5.47 -9.24
CA ALA A 100 -12.10 -4.48 -8.27
C ALA A 100 -10.93 -4.01 -7.39
N SER A 101 -10.07 -4.92 -6.91
CA SER A 101 -8.86 -4.57 -6.15
C SER A 101 -7.93 -3.65 -6.95
N CYS A 102 -7.64 -3.97 -8.21
CA CYS A 102 -6.79 -3.13 -9.06
C CYS A 102 -7.39 -1.74 -9.34
N LEU A 103 -8.72 -1.65 -9.52
CA LEU A 103 -9.40 -0.38 -9.77
C LEU A 103 -9.58 0.45 -8.49
N LEU A 104 -9.91 -0.19 -7.35
CA LEU A 104 -10.02 0.48 -6.06
C LEU A 104 -8.67 0.94 -5.53
N ALA A 105 -7.61 0.19 -5.82
CA ALA A 105 -6.24 0.58 -5.50
C ALA A 105 -5.93 2.01 -5.93
N SER A 106 -6.40 2.40 -7.12
CA SER A 106 -6.22 3.76 -7.65
C SER A 106 -7.09 4.83 -6.98
N LEU A 107 -7.82 4.49 -5.92
CA LEU A 107 -8.72 5.41 -5.22
C LEU A 107 -8.30 5.69 -3.78
N SER A 108 -7.95 4.65 -3.01
CA SER A 108 -7.68 4.78 -1.58
C SER A 108 -6.20 4.72 -1.22
N GLY A 109 -5.41 3.96 -1.97
CA GLY A 109 -3.99 3.71 -1.68
C GLY A 109 -3.74 2.99 -0.33
N SER A 110 -4.77 2.45 0.31
CA SER A 110 -4.71 1.78 1.62
C SER A 110 -5.07 0.30 1.52
N ALA A 111 -4.10 -0.58 1.75
CA ALA A 111 -4.31 -2.04 1.72
C ALA A 111 -5.41 -2.50 2.69
N VAL A 112 -5.40 -1.96 3.90
CA VAL A 112 -6.35 -2.32 4.97
C VAL A 112 -7.76 -1.87 4.63
N ALA A 113 -7.94 -0.63 4.16
CA ALA A 113 -9.25 -0.08 3.84
C ALA A 113 -9.90 -0.81 2.66
N ASP A 114 -9.13 -1.05 1.59
CA ASP A 114 -9.62 -1.72 0.39
C ASP A 114 -9.94 -3.20 0.66
N ALA A 115 -9.07 -3.90 1.39
CA ALA A 115 -9.33 -5.28 1.79
C ALA A 115 -10.60 -5.39 2.66
N ALA A 116 -10.81 -4.47 3.61
CA ALA A 116 -12.01 -4.44 4.44
C ALA A 116 -13.28 -4.22 3.62
N ALA A 117 -13.27 -3.22 2.72
CA ALA A 117 -14.41 -2.88 1.89
C ALA A 117 -14.78 -4.04 0.94
N LEU A 118 -13.79 -4.62 0.27
CA LEU A 118 -14.00 -5.76 -0.61
C LEU A 118 -14.40 -7.03 0.14
N ALA A 119 -13.83 -7.29 1.32
CA ALA A 119 -14.18 -8.43 2.14
C ALA A 119 -15.65 -8.37 2.59
N ALA A 120 -16.11 -7.20 3.05
CA ALA A 120 -17.50 -7.00 3.47
C ALA A 120 -18.50 -7.27 2.34
N LEU A 121 -18.14 -6.92 1.12
CA LEU A 121 -19.01 -7.05 -0.04
C LEU A 121 -18.90 -8.41 -0.73
N LEU A 122 -17.66 -8.83 -1.07
CA LEU A 122 -17.45 -9.95 -1.99
C LEU A 122 -17.32 -11.30 -1.29
N VAL A 123 -16.76 -11.37 -0.07
CA VAL A 123 -16.64 -12.67 0.63
C VAL A 123 -18.01 -13.34 0.85
N PRO A 124 -19.06 -12.64 1.35
CA PRO A 124 -20.38 -13.24 1.46
C PRO A 124 -20.96 -13.67 0.10
N MET A 125 -20.75 -12.88 -0.96
CA MET A 125 -21.21 -13.21 -2.31
C MET A 125 -20.53 -14.46 -2.87
N MET A 126 -19.21 -14.57 -2.69
CA MET A 126 -18.42 -15.73 -3.13
C MET A 126 -18.84 -17.01 -2.40
N VAL A 127 -18.99 -16.93 -1.07
CA VAL A 127 -19.46 -18.05 -0.24
C VAL A 127 -20.89 -18.48 -0.61
N HIS A 128 -21.78 -17.53 -0.85
CA HIS A 128 -23.16 -17.81 -1.28
C HIS A 128 -23.21 -18.50 -2.67
N ALA A 129 -22.28 -18.15 -3.54
CA ALA A 129 -22.11 -18.78 -4.85
C ALA A 129 -21.48 -20.17 -4.78
N GLY A 130 -21.01 -20.62 -3.61
CA GLY A 130 -20.40 -21.94 -3.39
C GLY A 130 -18.88 -21.98 -3.37
N HIS A 131 -18.22 -20.83 -3.44
CA HIS A 131 -16.75 -20.75 -3.29
C HIS A 131 -16.30 -21.04 -1.87
N ASN A 132 -15.12 -21.63 -1.73
CA ASN A 132 -14.51 -21.87 -0.43
C ASN A 132 -14.26 -20.55 0.29
N ARG A 133 -14.72 -20.44 1.54
CA ARG A 133 -14.64 -19.24 2.36
C ARG A 133 -13.20 -18.80 2.63
N SER A 134 -12.32 -19.75 2.88
CA SER A 134 -10.90 -19.53 3.14
C SER A 134 -10.19 -18.94 1.92
N HIS A 135 -10.40 -19.55 0.72
CA HIS A 135 -9.84 -19.04 -0.52
C HIS A 135 -10.41 -17.68 -0.91
N SER A 136 -11.72 -17.47 -0.71
CA SER A 136 -12.37 -16.19 -0.98
C SER A 136 -11.79 -15.06 -0.13
N ALA A 137 -11.66 -15.28 1.18
CA ALA A 137 -11.06 -14.30 2.10
C ALA A 137 -9.56 -14.09 1.81
N GLY A 138 -8.81 -15.18 1.53
CA GLY A 138 -7.40 -15.12 1.16
C GLY A 138 -7.14 -14.33 -0.13
N LEU A 139 -7.98 -14.53 -1.15
CA LEU A 139 -7.89 -13.77 -2.41
C LEU A 139 -8.15 -12.27 -2.18
N ILE A 140 -9.16 -11.93 -1.38
CA ILE A 140 -9.47 -10.53 -1.05
C ILE A 140 -8.32 -9.88 -0.27
N ALA A 141 -7.75 -10.58 0.71
CA ALA A 141 -6.59 -10.09 1.44
C ALA A 141 -5.39 -9.83 0.51
N ALA A 142 -5.09 -10.79 -0.38
CA ALA A 142 -4.03 -10.64 -1.37
C ALA A 142 -4.33 -9.56 -2.43
N GLY A 143 -5.60 -9.38 -2.81
CA GLY A 143 -6.04 -8.29 -3.68
C GLY A 143 -5.87 -6.92 -3.03
N GLY A 144 -6.16 -6.80 -1.74
CA GLY A 144 -6.06 -5.54 -1.00
C GLY A 144 -4.64 -4.95 -0.97
N ILE A 145 -3.61 -5.79 -0.95
CA ILE A 145 -2.22 -5.30 -0.94
C ILE A 145 -1.74 -4.73 -2.29
N ILE A 146 -2.56 -4.76 -3.33
CA ILE A 146 -2.30 -4.04 -4.58
C ILE A 146 -2.51 -2.53 -4.38
N ALA A 147 -3.37 -2.14 -3.45
CA ALA A 147 -3.73 -0.74 -3.20
C ALA A 147 -2.54 0.20 -2.95
N PRO A 148 -1.54 -0.13 -2.13
CA PRO A 148 -0.39 0.74 -1.95
C PRO A 148 0.62 0.73 -3.11
N ILE A 149 0.37 -0.01 -4.19
CA ILE A 149 1.29 -0.12 -5.33
C ILE A 149 0.76 0.63 -6.55
N ILE A 150 -0.54 0.54 -6.84
CA ILE A 150 -1.16 1.30 -7.94
C ILE A 150 -1.42 2.74 -7.47
N PRO A 151 -1.02 3.78 -8.25
CA PRO A 151 -1.23 5.17 -7.85
C PRO A 151 -2.72 5.55 -7.82
N PRO A 152 -3.09 6.47 -6.88
CA PRO A 152 -2.26 7.09 -5.87
C PRO A 152 -1.97 6.17 -4.68
N SER A 153 -0.75 6.24 -4.15
CA SER A 153 -0.29 5.40 -3.06
C SER A 153 0.27 6.24 -1.91
N ILE A 154 -0.29 6.08 -0.72
CA ILE A 154 0.24 6.73 0.49
C ILE A 154 1.64 6.22 0.80
N GLY A 155 1.89 4.93 0.59
CA GLY A 155 3.21 4.34 0.78
C GLY A 155 4.29 4.99 -0.08
N PHE A 156 4.03 5.26 -1.36
CA PHE A 156 4.97 5.96 -2.23
C PHE A 156 5.19 7.42 -1.84
N ILE A 157 4.18 8.10 -1.29
CA ILE A 157 4.34 9.46 -0.75
C ILE A 157 5.31 9.43 0.44
N VAL A 158 5.06 8.54 1.40
CA VAL A 158 5.88 8.39 2.60
C VAL A 158 7.30 7.98 2.25
N PHE A 159 7.48 7.01 1.35
CA PHE A 159 8.80 6.60 0.88
C PHE A 159 9.53 7.74 0.15
N GLY A 160 8.83 8.45 -0.74
CA GLY A 160 9.41 9.57 -1.47
C GLY A 160 9.88 10.70 -0.56
N VAL A 161 9.12 11.01 0.49
CA VAL A 161 9.52 12.00 1.51
C VAL A 161 10.71 11.50 2.32
N ALA A 162 10.70 10.24 2.77
CA ALA A 162 11.78 9.68 3.59
C ALA A 162 13.09 9.49 2.81
N SER A 163 13.03 9.25 1.49
CA SER A 163 14.19 8.96 0.63
C SER A 163 14.63 10.14 -0.24
N GLY A 164 13.82 11.20 -0.37
CA GLY A 164 14.05 12.28 -1.32
C GLY A 164 13.79 11.91 -2.79
N VAL A 165 13.19 10.74 -3.06
CA VAL A 165 12.89 10.25 -4.41
C VAL A 165 11.61 10.89 -4.95
N SER A 166 11.56 11.15 -6.26
CA SER A 166 10.39 11.75 -6.91
C SER A 166 9.14 10.88 -6.78
N ILE A 167 8.12 11.41 -6.08
CA ILE A 167 6.83 10.72 -5.86
C ILE A 167 6.10 10.49 -7.18
N SER A 168 6.16 11.45 -8.12
CA SER A 168 5.57 11.27 -9.46
C SER A 168 6.18 10.09 -10.21
N LYS A 169 7.51 9.93 -10.15
CA LYS A 169 8.19 8.78 -10.76
C LYS A 169 7.82 7.47 -10.07
N LEU A 170 7.71 7.45 -8.73
CA LEU A 170 7.28 6.28 -7.97
C LEU A 170 5.84 5.87 -8.35
N PHE A 171 4.93 6.84 -8.48
CA PHE A 171 3.56 6.57 -8.91
C PHE A 171 3.52 5.92 -10.30
N LEU A 172 4.22 6.51 -11.27
CA LEU A 172 4.28 5.94 -12.63
C LEU A 172 4.96 4.58 -12.67
N ALA A 173 6.01 4.39 -11.87
CA ALA A 173 6.74 3.11 -11.78
C ALA A 173 5.90 1.97 -11.16
N GLY A 174 4.95 2.29 -10.27
CA GLY A 174 4.09 1.30 -9.61
C GLY A 174 2.99 0.71 -10.49
N ILE A 175 2.63 1.37 -11.62
CA ILE A 175 1.49 0.95 -12.45
C ILE A 175 1.69 -0.47 -13.01
N VAL A 176 2.79 -0.72 -13.69
CA VAL A 176 3.03 -2.02 -14.33
C VAL A 176 3.23 -3.14 -13.31
N PRO A 177 4.06 -2.99 -12.26
CA PRO A 177 4.15 -3.97 -11.19
C PRO A 177 2.81 -4.25 -10.49
N GLY A 178 2.00 -3.23 -10.22
CA GLY A 178 0.67 -3.41 -9.65
C GLY A 178 -0.27 -4.24 -10.54
N LEU A 179 -0.24 -4.01 -11.85
CA LEU A 179 -0.98 -4.83 -12.83
C LEU A 179 -0.42 -6.26 -12.90
N MET A 180 0.91 -6.44 -12.81
CA MET A 180 1.52 -7.77 -12.77
C MET A 180 1.05 -8.58 -11.53
N LEU A 181 0.92 -7.93 -10.36
CA LEU A 181 0.34 -8.55 -9.18
C LEU A 181 -1.10 -9.00 -9.43
N GLY A 182 -1.93 -8.15 -10.07
CA GLY A 182 -3.29 -8.50 -10.45
C GLY A 182 -3.35 -9.70 -11.40
N VAL A 183 -2.48 -9.74 -12.42
CA VAL A 183 -2.38 -10.88 -13.36
C VAL A 183 -1.94 -12.15 -12.63
N ALA A 184 -0.96 -12.07 -11.75
CA ALA A 184 -0.50 -13.22 -10.97
C ALA A 184 -1.61 -13.78 -10.07
N LEU A 185 -2.39 -12.90 -9.42
CA LEU A 185 -3.57 -13.32 -8.66
C LEU A 185 -4.62 -13.98 -9.56
N ALA A 186 -4.84 -13.47 -10.77
CA ALA A 186 -5.79 -14.08 -11.71
C ALA A 186 -5.35 -15.48 -12.14
N VAL A 187 -4.06 -15.69 -12.35
CA VAL A 187 -3.47 -17.00 -12.63
C VAL A 187 -3.62 -17.93 -11.43
N ALA A 188 -3.27 -17.47 -10.23
CA ALA A 188 -3.41 -18.27 -9.01
C ALA A 188 -4.88 -18.65 -8.76
N TRP A 189 -5.80 -17.69 -8.92
CA TRP A 189 -7.23 -17.94 -8.81
C TRP A 189 -7.75 -18.96 -9.82
N TRP A 190 -7.25 -18.93 -11.05
CA TRP A 190 -7.62 -19.89 -12.06
C TRP A 190 -7.28 -21.34 -11.65
N PHE A 191 -6.12 -21.56 -11.01
CA PHE A 191 -5.77 -22.88 -10.47
C PHE A 191 -6.65 -23.28 -9.28
N VAL A 192 -6.91 -22.36 -8.36
CA VAL A 192 -7.71 -22.59 -7.15
C VAL A 192 -9.18 -22.86 -7.51
N SER A 193 -9.78 -22.00 -8.36
CA SER A 193 -11.20 -22.09 -8.70
C SER A 193 -11.58 -23.32 -9.53
N ARG A 194 -10.62 -23.95 -10.22
CA ARG A 194 -10.87 -25.18 -10.95
C ARG A 194 -11.26 -26.38 -10.09
N SER A 195 -10.82 -26.38 -8.83
CA SER A 195 -11.20 -27.42 -7.87
C SER A 195 -12.57 -27.19 -7.24
N GLU A 196 -13.15 -25.99 -7.45
CA GLU A 196 -14.43 -25.59 -6.92
C GLU A 196 -15.48 -25.68 -8.05
N ASN A 197 -16.39 -26.65 -7.95
CA ASN A 197 -17.48 -26.83 -8.94
C ASN A 197 -18.59 -25.79 -8.71
N VAL A 198 -18.29 -24.52 -8.99
CA VAL A 198 -19.22 -23.39 -8.86
C VAL A 198 -19.84 -23.06 -10.21
N GLU A 199 -21.16 -23.07 -10.29
CA GLU A 199 -21.86 -22.65 -11.50
C GLU A 199 -21.76 -21.13 -11.69
N PRO A 200 -21.28 -20.65 -12.84
CA PRO A 200 -21.18 -19.23 -13.10
C PRO A 200 -22.59 -18.61 -13.25
N PRO A 201 -22.79 -17.36 -12.76
CA PRO A 201 -24.03 -16.64 -13.01
C PRO A 201 -24.26 -16.41 -14.51
N PRO A 202 -25.52 -16.21 -14.94
CA PRO A 202 -25.84 -16.00 -16.34
C PRO A 202 -25.16 -14.75 -16.90
N LYS A 203 -24.77 -14.82 -18.17
CA LYS A 203 -24.14 -13.70 -18.87
C LYS A 203 -25.12 -12.54 -19.01
N ARG A 204 -24.70 -11.33 -18.62
CA ARG A 204 -25.50 -10.12 -18.79
C ARG A 204 -25.59 -9.74 -20.28
N SER A 205 -26.68 -9.11 -20.66
CA SER A 205 -26.87 -8.61 -22.03
C SER A 205 -25.89 -7.46 -22.32
N GLY A 206 -25.52 -7.29 -23.59
CA GLY A 206 -24.62 -6.19 -24.00
C GLY A 206 -25.17 -4.81 -23.60
N LYS A 207 -26.50 -4.63 -23.61
CA LYS A 207 -27.17 -3.40 -23.20
C LYS A 207 -27.02 -3.13 -21.69
N GLU A 208 -27.10 -4.18 -20.87
CA GLU A 208 -26.87 -4.08 -19.43
C GLU A 208 -25.41 -3.77 -19.09
N ILE A 209 -24.46 -4.39 -19.82
CA ILE A 209 -23.03 -4.10 -19.67
C ILE A 209 -22.77 -2.62 -19.99
N LEU A 210 -23.27 -2.14 -21.14
CA LEU A 210 -23.10 -0.74 -21.53
C LEU A 210 -23.71 0.23 -20.52
N ARG A 211 -24.90 -0.07 -20.00
CA ARG A 211 -25.55 0.74 -18.96
C ARG A 211 -24.71 0.79 -17.68
N THR A 212 -24.14 -0.36 -17.27
CA THR A 212 -23.28 -0.43 -16.08
C THR A 212 -21.97 0.35 -16.27
N LEU A 213 -21.37 0.29 -17.47
CA LEU A 213 -20.18 1.07 -17.81
C LEU A 213 -20.45 2.57 -17.83
N VAL A 214 -21.59 3.02 -18.37
CA VAL A 214 -21.99 4.43 -18.36
C VAL A 214 -22.26 4.91 -16.94
N ASP A 215 -22.98 4.13 -16.13
CA ASP A 215 -23.23 4.49 -14.72
C ASP A 215 -21.94 4.59 -13.88
N GLY A 216 -20.97 3.71 -14.15
CA GLY A 216 -19.70 3.69 -13.45
C GLY A 216 -18.57 4.52 -14.08
N SER A 217 -18.82 5.20 -15.21
CA SER A 217 -17.78 5.96 -15.93
C SER A 217 -17.14 7.06 -15.08
N TRP A 218 -17.92 7.73 -14.25
CA TRP A 218 -17.41 8.73 -13.31
C TRP A 218 -16.48 8.12 -12.25
N ALA A 219 -16.74 6.89 -11.81
CA ALA A 219 -15.84 6.21 -10.88
C ALA A 219 -14.50 5.85 -11.54
N LEU A 220 -14.49 5.50 -12.84
CA LEU A 220 -13.28 5.24 -13.60
C LEU A 220 -12.54 6.52 -14.02
N GLY A 221 -13.21 7.67 -14.01
CA GLY A 221 -12.63 8.95 -14.40
C GLY A 221 -11.49 9.38 -13.49
N LEU A 222 -11.60 9.14 -12.18
CA LEU A 222 -10.61 9.61 -11.21
C LEU A 222 -9.21 8.99 -11.42
N PRO A 223 -9.06 7.66 -11.52
CA PRO A 223 -7.76 7.05 -11.84
C PRO A 223 -7.12 7.62 -13.09
N LEU A 224 -7.92 7.83 -14.13
CA LEU A 224 -7.45 8.38 -15.39
C LEU A 224 -6.95 9.82 -15.23
N ILE A 225 -7.71 10.67 -14.53
CA ILE A 225 -7.33 12.07 -14.26
C ILE A 225 -5.98 12.11 -13.53
N ILE A 226 -5.80 11.28 -12.50
CA ILE A 226 -4.55 11.25 -11.72
C ILE A 226 -3.38 10.78 -12.59
N VAL A 227 -3.51 9.62 -13.26
CA VAL A 227 -2.41 9.04 -14.05
C VAL A 227 -2.02 9.95 -15.22
N PHE A 228 -2.99 10.44 -15.98
CA PHE A 228 -2.73 11.36 -17.10
C PHE A 228 -2.21 12.71 -16.62
N GLY A 229 -2.77 13.25 -15.55
CA GLY A 229 -2.32 14.52 -14.99
C GLY A 229 -0.87 14.49 -14.53
N LEU A 230 -0.45 13.40 -13.89
CA LEU A 230 0.95 13.18 -13.48
C LEU A 230 1.87 12.91 -14.68
N LYS A 231 1.43 12.08 -15.65
CA LYS A 231 2.22 11.76 -16.85
C LYS A 231 2.53 12.99 -17.67
N PHE A 232 1.55 13.84 -17.91
CA PHE A 232 1.71 15.05 -18.72
C PHE A 232 2.24 16.27 -17.92
N GLY A 233 2.56 16.08 -16.62
CA GLY A 233 3.07 17.13 -15.77
C GLY A 233 2.07 18.26 -15.48
N ILE A 234 0.77 17.99 -15.66
CA ILE A 234 -0.32 18.96 -15.40
C ILE A 234 -0.45 19.19 -13.89
N PHE A 235 -0.24 18.12 -13.10
CA PHE A 235 -0.36 18.14 -11.65
C PHE A 235 0.89 17.56 -10.98
N THR A 236 1.27 18.18 -9.86
CA THR A 236 2.12 17.55 -8.85
C THR A 236 1.31 16.51 -8.06
N PRO A 237 1.93 15.56 -7.34
CA PRO A 237 1.21 14.60 -6.50
C PRO A 237 0.26 15.25 -5.49
N THR A 238 0.63 16.40 -4.93
CA THR A 238 -0.19 17.15 -3.97
C THR A 238 -1.41 17.79 -4.65
N GLU A 239 -1.23 18.40 -5.81
CA GLU A 239 -2.34 18.95 -6.60
C GLU A 239 -3.28 17.84 -7.09
N ALA A 240 -2.73 16.71 -7.53
CA ALA A 240 -3.53 15.54 -7.91
C ALA A 240 -4.40 15.04 -6.74
N ALA A 241 -3.90 15.09 -5.50
CA ALA A 241 -4.65 14.71 -4.31
C ALA A 241 -5.83 15.67 -4.05
N VAL A 242 -5.62 16.98 -4.19
CA VAL A 242 -6.69 17.98 -4.06
C VAL A 242 -7.74 17.78 -5.14
N VAL A 243 -7.33 17.62 -6.40
CA VAL A 243 -8.23 17.31 -7.52
C VAL A 243 -9.04 16.05 -7.27
N ALA A 244 -8.39 14.99 -6.74
CA ALA A 244 -9.06 13.75 -6.38
C ALA A 244 -10.15 13.97 -5.32
N ALA A 245 -9.86 14.70 -4.26
CA ALA A 245 -10.83 14.99 -3.19
C ALA A 245 -12.02 15.82 -3.71
N VAL A 246 -11.74 16.86 -4.48
CA VAL A 246 -12.80 17.71 -5.06
C VAL A 246 -13.66 16.92 -6.06
N TYR A 247 -13.03 16.11 -6.91
CA TYR A 247 -13.74 15.25 -7.87
C TYR A 247 -14.62 14.23 -7.15
N ALA A 248 -14.08 13.54 -6.13
CA ALA A 248 -14.82 12.56 -5.33
C ALA A 248 -16.04 13.19 -4.67
N LEU A 249 -15.88 14.39 -4.06
CA LEU A 249 -16.98 15.16 -3.47
C LEU A 249 -18.04 15.53 -4.50
N PHE A 250 -17.61 16.07 -5.65
CA PHE A 250 -18.52 16.47 -6.73
C PHE A 250 -19.33 15.26 -7.26
N VAL A 251 -18.67 14.16 -7.56
CA VAL A 251 -19.34 12.96 -8.08
C VAL A 251 -20.30 12.36 -7.05
N SER A 252 -19.88 12.29 -5.78
CA SER A 252 -20.68 11.69 -4.71
C SER A 252 -21.90 12.53 -4.32
N LEU A 253 -21.77 13.86 -4.27
CA LEU A 253 -22.84 14.78 -3.84
C LEU A 253 -23.77 15.18 -4.99
N VAL A 254 -23.23 15.43 -6.19
CA VAL A 254 -23.97 16.05 -7.31
C VAL A 254 -24.42 15.00 -8.33
N ILE A 255 -23.52 14.12 -8.76
CA ILE A 255 -23.79 13.14 -9.81
C ILE A 255 -24.56 11.94 -9.26
N TYR A 256 -23.97 11.23 -8.28
CA TYR A 256 -24.58 10.02 -7.71
C TYR A 256 -25.58 10.33 -6.59
N ARG A 257 -25.42 11.43 -5.89
CA ARG A 257 -26.30 11.89 -4.80
C ARG A 257 -26.50 10.82 -3.70
N GLU A 258 -25.50 9.95 -3.53
CA GLU A 258 -25.52 8.93 -2.47
C GLU A 258 -24.97 9.48 -1.16
N LEU A 259 -24.04 10.47 -1.22
CA LEU A 259 -23.50 11.15 -0.06
C LEU A 259 -24.40 12.32 0.36
N LYS A 260 -24.72 12.36 1.64
CA LYS A 260 -25.49 13.49 2.22
C LYS A 260 -24.54 14.47 2.91
N ILE A 261 -24.89 15.77 2.88
CA ILE A 261 -24.05 16.82 3.49
C ILE A 261 -23.83 16.60 4.99
N ASN A 262 -24.80 16.08 5.70
CA ASN A 262 -24.67 15.75 7.13
C ASN A 262 -23.63 14.66 7.43
N GLN A 263 -23.27 13.82 6.47
CA GLN A 263 -22.24 12.76 6.61
C GLN A 263 -20.84 13.32 6.40
N LEU A 264 -20.69 14.51 5.78
CA LEU A 264 -19.37 15.10 5.50
C LEU A 264 -18.55 15.33 6.76
N TYR A 265 -19.21 15.75 7.85
CA TYR A 265 -18.50 15.99 9.12
C TYR A 265 -17.81 14.72 9.62
N GLU A 266 -18.50 13.58 9.60
CA GLU A 266 -17.95 12.30 10.06
C GLU A 266 -16.81 11.82 9.15
N LEU A 267 -16.95 11.99 7.82
CA LEU A 267 -15.91 11.62 6.85
C LEU A 267 -14.66 12.48 7.01
N VAL A 268 -14.82 13.79 7.15
CA VAL A 268 -13.69 14.70 7.41
C VAL A 268 -13.02 14.37 8.73
N LEU A 269 -13.79 14.08 9.78
CA LEU A 269 -13.26 13.71 11.08
C LEU A 269 -12.50 12.38 11.03
N SER A 270 -13.03 11.37 10.32
CA SER A 270 -12.36 10.08 10.09
C SER A 270 -11.04 10.26 9.35
N SER A 271 -11.08 10.99 8.23
CA SER A 271 -9.87 11.32 7.45
C SER A 271 -8.84 12.11 8.27
N ALA A 272 -9.28 13.10 9.07
CA ALA A 272 -8.40 13.89 9.91
C ALA A 272 -7.72 13.03 11.00
N LYS A 273 -8.45 12.12 11.64
CA LYS A 273 -7.89 11.19 12.64
C LYS A 273 -6.81 10.30 12.02
N THR A 274 -7.09 9.69 10.89
CA THR A 274 -6.13 8.79 10.22
C THR A 274 -4.91 9.57 9.71
N THR A 275 -5.13 10.75 9.13
CA THR A 275 -4.06 11.67 8.72
C THR A 275 -3.17 12.05 9.90
N SER A 276 -3.75 12.42 11.04
CA SER A 276 -2.98 12.82 12.23
C SER A 276 -2.05 11.72 12.72
N VAL A 277 -2.50 10.45 12.67
CA VAL A 277 -1.67 9.31 13.03
C VAL A 277 -0.47 9.17 12.08
N VAL A 278 -0.72 9.26 10.76
CA VAL A 278 0.34 9.17 9.75
C VAL A 278 1.32 10.33 9.88
N MET A 279 0.83 11.57 10.03
CA MET A 279 1.67 12.76 10.17
C MET A 279 2.53 12.73 11.45
N LEU A 280 1.96 12.31 12.58
CA LEU A 280 2.72 12.15 13.82
C LEU A 280 3.81 11.08 13.67
N LEU A 281 3.51 9.98 12.98
CA LEU A 281 4.46 8.91 12.73
C LEU A 281 5.63 9.41 11.85
N VAL A 282 5.33 10.15 10.78
CA VAL A 282 6.37 10.74 9.91
C VAL A 282 7.22 11.75 10.69
N ALA A 283 6.59 12.63 11.47
CA ALA A 283 7.30 13.59 12.30
C ALA A 283 8.27 12.91 13.29
N ALA A 284 7.79 11.88 13.99
CA ALA A 284 8.62 11.10 14.92
C ALA A 284 9.77 10.36 14.21
N ALA A 285 9.47 9.82 13.01
CA ALA A 285 10.48 9.12 12.21
C ALA A 285 11.58 10.05 11.70
N MET A 286 11.29 11.33 11.42
CA MET A 286 12.31 12.29 11.00
C MET A 286 13.30 12.59 12.14
N VAL A 287 12.84 12.64 13.40
CA VAL A 287 13.73 12.70 14.57
C VAL A 287 14.63 11.48 14.63
N SER A 288 14.05 10.30 14.48
CA SER A 288 14.78 9.03 14.48
C SER A 288 15.77 8.93 13.31
N SER A 289 15.37 9.35 12.11
CA SER A 289 16.21 9.35 10.91
C SER A 289 17.45 10.24 11.07
N TRP A 290 17.27 11.43 11.64
CA TRP A 290 18.40 12.32 11.94
C TRP A 290 19.41 11.64 12.87
N LEU A 291 18.91 11.01 13.94
CA LEU A 291 19.78 10.31 14.91
C LEU A 291 20.42 9.05 14.34
N VAL A 292 19.71 8.30 13.51
CA VAL A 292 20.24 7.14 12.78
C VAL A 292 21.46 7.56 11.95
N THR A 293 21.42 8.75 11.33
CA THR A 293 22.53 9.29 10.55
C THR A 293 23.70 9.73 11.45
N ILE A 294 23.42 10.47 12.52
CA ILE A 294 24.45 10.93 13.50
C ILE A 294 25.12 9.74 14.21
N ALA A 295 24.38 8.69 14.45
CA ALA A 295 24.86 7.47 15.09
C ALA A 295 25.59 6.51 14.13
N GLU A 296 25.80 6.93 12.87
CA GLU A 296 26.50 6.17 11.82
C GLU A 296 25.93 4.75 11.64
N LEU A 297 24.59 4.57 11.88
CA LEU A 297 23.95 3.27 11.71
C LEU A 297 23.92 2.80 10.25
N PRO A 298 23.76 3.70 9.24
CA PRO A 298 23.84 3.29 7.84
C PRO A 298 25.20 2.68 7.48
N ASP A 299 26.31 3.23 8.01
CA ASP A 299 27.67 2.74 7.75
C ASP A 299 27.89 1.36 8.39
N GLN A 300 27.36 1.16 9.60
CA GLN A 300 27.39 -0.15 10.27
C GLN A 300 26.60 -1.19 9.48
N LEU A 301 25.44 -0.84 8.90
CA LEU A 301 24.68 -1.73 8.06
C LEU A 301 25.37 -1.95 6.71
N ALA A 302 25.96 -0.91 6.10
CA ALA A 302 26.73 -1.02 4.86
C ALA A 302 27.90 -2.01 5.03
N ALA A 303 28.62 -1.95 6.15
CA ALA A 303 29.68 -2.92 6.46
C ALA A 303 29.16 -4.37 6.58
N LEU A 304 27.94 -4.57 7.12
CA LEU A 304 27.32 -5.91 7.16
C LEU A 304 26.88 -6.39 5.77
N LEU A 305 26.53 -5.47 4.87
CA LEU A 305 26.08 -5.76 3.51
C LEU A 305 27.26 -5.76 2.50
N GLU A 306 28.46 -5.35 2.90
CA GLU A 306 29.65 -5.29 2.05
C GLU A 306 29.90 -6.57 1.23
N PRO A 307 29.79 -7.80 1.80
CA PRO A 307 29.99 -9.03 1.04
C PRO A 307 29.01 -9.22 -0.14
N PHE A 308 27.91 -8.48 -0.16
CA PHE A 308 26.85 -8.58 -1.17
C PHE A 308 26.87 -7.40 -2.16
N MET A 309 27.67 -6.34 -1.91
CA MET A 309 27.65 -5.11 -2.73
C MET A 309 28.15 -5.31 -4.16
N ASP A 310 29.03 -6.29 -4.40
CA ASP A 310 29.53 -6.61 -5.73
C ASP A 310 28.45 -7.19 -6.66
N ASN A 311 27.33 -7.67 -6.09
CA ASN A 311 26.23 -8.22 -6.85
C ASN A 311 24.90 -7.54 -6.44
N PRO A 312 24.44 -6.51 -7.19
CA PRO A 312 23.22 -5.78 -6.87
C PRO A 312 21.96 -6.66 -6.73
N THR A 313 21.87 -7.75 -7.50
CA THR A 313 20.73 -8.68 -7.40
C THR A 313 20.76 -9.45 -6.09
N LEU A 314 21.93 -9.93 -5.67
CA LEU A 314 22.08 -10.65 -4.40
C LEU A 314 21.83 -9.71 -3.21
N LEU A 315 22.34 -8.47 -3.28
CA LEU A 315 22.07 -7.44 -2.28
C LEU A 315 20.58 -7.18 -2.16
N LEU A 316 19.87 -7.02 -3.28
CA LEU A 316 18.41 -6.84 -3.28
C LEU A 316 17.68 -8.03 -2.65
N MET A 317 18.09 -9.26 -2.94
CA MET A 317 17.48 -10.45 -2.32
C MET A 317 17.65 -10.46 -0.79
N VAL A 318 18.85 -10.11 -0.29
CA VAL A 318 19.12 -10.01 1.15
C VAL A 318 18.28 -8.90 1.78
N ILE A 319 18.22 -7.73 1.15
CA ILE A 319 17.39 -6.62 1.63
C ILE A 319 15.91 -7.00 1.62
N MET A 320 15.41 -7.65 0.55
CA MET A 320 14.00 -8.07 0.49
C MET A 320 13.68 -9.11 1.56
N LEU A 321 14.60 -10.00 1.90
CA LEU A 321 14.42 -10.94 3.01
C LEU A 321 14.33 -10.22 4.37
N LEU A 322 15.14 -9.20 4.58
CA LEU A 322 15.08 -8.37 5.78
C LEU A 322 13.75 -7.61 5.86
N VAL A 323 13.35 -6.98 4.76
CA VAL A 323 12.12 -6.18 4.69
C VAL A 323 10.88 -7.03 4.93
N ILE A 324 10.81 -8.26 4.37
CA ILE A 324 9.66 -9.13 4.62
C ILE A 324 9.59 -9.55 6.09
N MET A 325 10.73 -9.89 6.72
CA MET A 325 10.75 -10.25 8.15
C MET A 325 10.20 -9.12 9.02
N VAL A 326 10.60 -7.86 8.76
CA VAL A 326 10.08 -6.71 9.49
C VAL A 326 8.60 -6.47 9.16
N GLY A 327 8.22 -6.58 7.89
CA GLY A 327 6.86 -6.38 7.40
C GLY A 327 5.84 -7.40 7.95
N THR A 328 6.26 -8.58 8.40
CA THR A 328 5.35 -9.55 9.06
C THR A 328 4.85 -9.06 10.42
N VAL A 329 5.56 -8.16 11.06
CA VAL A 329 5.29 -7.69 12.44
C VAL A 329 4.79 -6.25 12.46
N MET A 330 5.26 -5.43 11.51
CA MET A 330 4.97 -4.00 11.46
C MET A 330 4.07 -3.66 10.27
N ASP A 331 3.30 -2.58 10.42
CA ASP A 331 2.55 -2.00 9.31
C ASP A 331 3.47 -1.33 8.29
N MET A 332 2.94 -1.05 7.09
CA MET A 332 3.70 -0.51 5.96
C MET A 332 4.37 0.83 6.30
N THR A 333 3.63 1.80 6.82
CA THR A 333 4.14 3.15 7.06
C THR A 333 5.33 3.18 8.01
N PRO A 334 5.27 2.55 9.21
CA PRO A 334 6.44 2.49 10.10
C PRO A 334 7.61 1.73 9.48
N THR A 335 7.36 0.64 8.75
CA THR A 335 8.41 -0.13 8.07
C THR A 335 9.17 0.75 7.07
N ILE A 336 8.44 1.52 6.26
CA ILE A 336 9.03 2.48 5.31
C ILE A 336 9.90 3.50 6.06
N LEU A 337 9.35 4.13 7.09
CA LEU A 337 10.01 5.24 7.78
C LEU A 337 11.26 4.81 8.56
N ILE A 338 11.28 3.59 9.08
CA ILE A 338 12.42 3.06 9.83
C ILE A 338 13.51 2.55 8.89
N LEU A 339 13.13 1.78 7.87
CA LEU A 339 14.12 1.10 7.03
C LEU A 339 14.65 1.97 5.89
N THR A 340 13.87 2.94 5.39
CA THR A 340 14.33 3.80 4.27
C THR A 340 15.64 4.53 4.58
N PRO A 341 15.79 5.29 5.68
CA PRO A 341 17.03 6.02 5.95
C PRO A 341 18.22 5.11 6.20
N VAL A 342 17.99 3.87 6.63
CA VAL A 342 19.03 2.89 6.92
C VAL A 342 19.48 2.16 5.66
N LEU A 343 18.54 1.83 4.75
CA LEU A 343 18.83 1.02 3.55
C LEU A 343 19.24 1.85 2.33
N MET A 344 18.71 3.07 2.19
CA MET A 344 18.93 3.90 1.00
C MET A 344 20.42 4.19 0.72
N PRO A 345 21.29 4.47 1.71
CA PRO A 345 22.72 4.65 1.46
C PRO A 345 23.36 3.41 0.80
N ALA A 346 23.10 2.21 1.33
CA ALA A 346 23.64 0.97 0.75
C ALA A 346 23.11 0.70 -0.67
N VAL A 347 21.82 0.98 -0.93
CA VAL A 347 21.19 0.86 -2.25
C VAL A 347 21.84 1.79 -3.28
N THR A 348 22.08 3.06 -2.90
CA THR A 348 22.72 4.04 -3.79
C THR A 348 24.18 3.75 -4.03
N MET A 349 24.92 3.29 -3.02
CA MET A 349 26.33 2.87 -3.14
C MET A 349 26.48 1.67 -4.09
N ALA A 350 25.53 0.73 -4.08
CA ALA A 350 25.49 -0.41 -5.01
C ALA A 350 25.01 -0.03 -6.43
N GLY A 351 24.75 1.25 -6.72
CA GLY A 351 24.30 1.71 -8.03
C GLY A 351 22.90 1.30 -8.43
N ILE A 352 22.05 0.91 -7.46
CA ILE A 352 20.65 0.53 -7.70
C ILE A 352 19.81 1.80 -7.85
N ASP A 353 18.95 1.85 -8.88
CA ASP A 353 18.04 2.99 -9.09
C ASP A 353 17.09 3.15 -7.90
N PRO A 354 17.02 4.35 -7.27
CA PRO A 354 16.19 4.58 -6.08
C PRO A 354 14.69 4.44 -6.32
N VAL A 355 14.19 4.74 -7.53
CA VAL A 355 12.76 4.58 -7.87
C VAL A 355 12.43 3.09 -7.99
N TYR A 356 13.29 2.34 -8.68
CA TYR A 356 13.16 0.89 -8.79
C TYR A 356 13.17 0.22 -7.42
N PHE A 357 14.13 0.57 -6.56
CA PHE A 357 14.18 0.06 -5.19
C PHE A 357 12.91 0.38 -4.42
N GLY A 358 12.40 1.62 -4.52
CA GLY A 358 11.17 2.04 -3.86
C GLY A 358 9.96 1.18 -4.26
N VAL A 359 9.85 0.81 -5.53
CA VAL A 359 8.78 -0.09 -5.99
C VAL A 359 8.91 -1.48 -5.38
N LEU A 360 10.10 -2.07 -5.41
CA LEU A 360 10.34 -3.38 -4.80
C LEU A 360 10.08 -3.37 -3.29
N PHE A 361 10.55 -2.33 -2.63
CA PHE A 361 10.42 -2.15 -1.20
C PHE A 361 8.94 -2.08 -0.78
N LEU A 362 8.13 -1.32 -1.52
CA LEU A 362 6.70 -1.23 -1.23
C LEU A 362 5.94 -2.52 -1.52
N ILE A 363 6.24 -3.21 -2.62
CA ILE A 363 5.64 -4.51 -2.91
C ILE A 363 5.96 -5.49 -1.79
N ASN A 364 7.22 -5.52 -1.35
CA ASN A 364 7.65 -6.43 -0.32
C ASN A 364 7.01 -6.14 1.04
N THR A 365 6.96 -4.86 1.45
CA THR A 365 6.24 -4.46 2.67
C THR A 365 4.75 -4.79 2.58
N ALA A 366 4.13 -4.59 1.41
CA ALA A 366 2.74 -4.95 1.18
C ALA A 366 2.48 -6.46 1.32
N ILE A 367 3.36 -7.31 0.79
CA ILE A 367 3.30 -8.77 1.00
C ILE A 367 3.43 -9.10 2.49
N GLY A 368 4.25 -8.35 3.25
CA GLY A 368 4.36 -8.48 4.70
C GLY A 368 3.01 -8.35 5.42
N LEU A 369 2.12 -7.47 4.95
CA LEU A 369 0.79 -7.24 5.55
C LEU A 369 -0.16 -8.47 5.46
N ILE A 370 0.14 -9.43 4.60
CA ILE A 370 -0.60 -10.70 4.46
C ILE A 370 0.23 -11.91 4.89
N THR A 371 1.42 -11.69 5.45
CA THR A 371 2.32 -12.76 5.88
C THR A 371 2.21 -12.96 7.40
N PRO A 372 1.98 -14.19 7.89
CA PRO A 372 2.01 -14.49 9.32
C PRO A 372 3.39 -14.14 9.95
N PRO A 373 3.48 -13.81 11.25
CA PRO A 373 2.49 -14.10 12.30
C PRO A 373 1.42 -13.02 12.52
N VAL A 374 1.65 -11.76 12.17
CA VAL A 374 0.67 -10.71 12.43
C VAL A 374 -0.25 -10.47 11.23
N GLY A 375 0.31 -10.07 10.09
CA GLY A 375 -0.45 -9.81 8.86
C GLY A 375 -1.63 -8.86 9.08
N THR A 376 -1.41 -7.54 9.16
CA THR A 376 -2.45 -6.57 9.51
C THR A 376 -3.68 -6.64 8.61
N VAL A 377 -3.49 -6.89 7.31
CA VAL A 377 -4.60 -7.08 6.35
C VAL A 377 -5.34 -8.39 6.62
N LEU A 378 -4.64 -9.48 7.00
CA LEU A 378 -5.30 -10.74 7.38
C LEU A 378 -6.21 -10.55 8.58
N ASN A 379 -5.73 -9.83 9.62
CA ASN A 379 -6.51 -9.54 10.83
C ASN A 379 -7.80 -8.80 10.49
N VAL A 380 -7.73 -7.80 9.62
CA VAL A 380 -8.89 -7.00 9.23
C VAL A 380 -9.90 -7.84 8.42
N VAL A 381 -9.40 -8.62 7.45
CA VAL A 381 -10.28 -9.51 6.67
C VAL A 381 -10.91 -10.60 7.54
N CYS A 382 -10.19 -11.15 8.53
CA CYS A 382 -10.74 -12.08 9.53
C CYS A 382 -11.90 -11.44 10.30
N GLY A 383 -11.69 -10.22 10.80
CA GLY A 383 -12.72 -9.50 11.57
C GLY A 383 -14.00 -9.22 10.76
N VAL A 384 -13.82 -8.74 9.50
CA VAL A 384 -14.94 -8.42 8.60
C VAL A 384 -15.66 -9.68 8.11
N SER A 385 -14.91 -10.71 7.71
CA SER A 385 -15.48 -11.95 7.14
C SER A 385 -15.88 -12.97 8.21
N LYS A 386 -15.58 -12.71 9.49
CA LYS A 386 -15.81 -13.62 10.63
C LYS A 386 -15.21 -15.01 10.39
N ILE A 387 -13.99 -15.06 9.87
CA ILE A 387 -13.21 -16.27 9.64
C ILE A 387 -12.04 -16.31 10.65
N SER A 388 -11.60 -17.51 11.03
CA SER A 388 -10.44 -17.64 11.91
C SER A 388 -9.12 -17.32 11.18
N MET A 389 -8.08 -16.91 11.94
CA MET A 389 -6.77 -16.63 11.39
C MET A 389 -6.16 -17.88 10.72
N ASP A 390 -6.30 -19.06 11.32
CA ASP A 390 -5.79 -20.31 10.74
C ASP A 390 -6.44 -20.64 9.40
N GLU A 391 -7.73 -20.37 9.26
CA GLU A 391 -8.44 -20.60 8.00
C GLU A 391 -7.98 -19.64 6.90
N ILE A 392 -7.85 -18.34 7.20
CA ILE A 392 -7.42 -17.37 6.19
C ILE A 392 -5.95 -17.60 5.78
N ILE A 393 -5.07 -17.99 6.70
CA ILE A 393 -3.68 -18.31 6.39
C ILE A 393 -3.61 -19.47 5.38
N ARG A 394 -4.42 -20.51 5.54
CA ARG A 394 -4.49 -21.61 4.57
C ARG A 394 -5.03 -21.14 3.21
N GLY A 395 -5.98 -20.21 3.23
CA GLY A 395 -6.60 -19.67 2.01
C GLY A 395 -5.72 -18.68 1.26
N VAL A 396 -4.89 -17.89 1.94
CA VAL A 396 -4.06 -16.84 1.31
C VAL A 396 -2.80 -17.40 0.64
N TRP A 397 -2.33 -18.57 1.07
CA TRP A 397 -1.04 -19.16 0.67
C TRP A 397 -0.79 -19.20 -0.85
N PRO A 398 -1.72 -19.68 -1.71
CA PRO A 398 -1.49 -19.73 -3.15
C PRO A 398 -1.37 -18.34 -3.76
N PHE A 399 -2.09 -17.36 -3.24
CA PHE A 399 -2.08 -15.98 -3.71
C PHE A 399 -0.82 -15.24 -3.26
N MET A 400 -0.41 -15.45 -2.02
CA MET A 400 0.84 -14.92 -1.48
C MET A 400 2.05 -15.45 -2.24
N LEU A 401 2.08 -16.75 -2.55
CA LEU A 401 3.13 -17.35 -3.38
C LEU A 401 3.20 -16.72 -4.78
N ALA A 402 2.06 -16.47 -5.41
CA ALA A 402 2.01 -15.80 -6.71
C ALA A 402 2.61 -14.40 -6.66
N GLN A 403 2.37 -13.66 -5.58
CA GLN A 403 2.94 -12.31 -5.37
C GLN A 403 4.44 -12.35 -5.08
N PHE A 404 4.91 -13.33 -4.32
CA PHE A 404 6.35 -13.56 -4.15
C PHE A 404 7.06 -13.88 -5.48
N ILE A 405 6.42 -14.65 -6.36
CA ILE A 405 6.97 -14.91 -7.69
C ILE A 405 7.09 -13.61 -8.49
N VAL A 406 6.09 -12.73 -8.44
CA VAL A 406 6.19 -11.41 -9.09
C VAL A 406 7.32 -10.59 -8.50
N LEU A 407 7.43 -10.50 -7.17
CA LEU A 407 8.53 -9.78 -6.52
C LEU A 407 9.89 -10.33 -6.97
N LEU A 408 10.06 -11.64 -7.00
CA LEU A 408 11.30 -12.28 -7.46
C LEU A 408 11.58 -11.95 -8.93
N LEU A 409 10.57 -12.00 -9.80
CA LEU A 409 10.73 -11.60 -11.21
C LEU A 409 11.17 -10.15 -11.34
N LEU A 410 10.60 -9.24 -10.54
CA LEU A 410 10.97 -7.84 -10.56
C LEU A 410 12.40 -7.60 -10.04
N VAL A 411 12.88 -8.40 -9.07
CA VAL A 411 14.27 -8.36 -8.58
C VAL A 411 15.23 -8.87 -9.65
N LEU A 412 14.88 -9.97 -10.34
CA LEU A 412 15.74 -10.57 -11.37
C LEU A 412 15.76 -9.76 -12.69
N PHE A 413 14.68 -9.06 -13.00
CA PHE A 413 14.49 -8.33 -14.25
C PHE A 413 14.12 -6.86 -13.99
N PRO A 414 15.06 -5.98 -13.62
CA PRO A 414 14.81 -4.55 -13.36
C PRO A 414 14.09 -3.84 -14.51
N GLN A 415 14.29 -4.33 -15.74
CA GLN A 415 13.68 -3.79 -16.96
C GLN A 415 12.14 -3.81 -16.91
N LEU A 416 11.54 -4.73 -16.16
CA LEU A 416 10.07 -4.80 -15.98
C LEU A 416 9.50 -3.56 -15.27
N VAL A 417 10.32 -2.84 -14.50
CA VAL A 417 9.98 -1.57 -13.85
C VAL A 417 10.52 -0.39 -14.64
N LEU A 418 11.81 -0.42 -14.98
CA LEU A 418 12.52 0.74 -15.55
C LEU A 418 12.13 1.06 -16.99
N VAL A 419 11.86 0.03 -17.84
CA VAL A 419 11.46 0.28 -19.23
C VAL A 419 10.07 0.92 -19.29
N PRO A 420 9.01 0.38 -18.66
CA PRO A 420 7.72 1.07 -18.61
C PRO A 420 7.81 2.49 -18.04
N LEU A 421 8.60 2.69 -16.96
CA LEU A 421 8.80 4.00 -16.38
C LEU A 421 9.38 4.97 -17.40
N SER A 422 10.39 4.56 -18.17
CA SER A 422 11.02 5.41 -19.18
C SER A 422 10.04 5.85 -20.28
N PHE A 423 9.05 5.01 -20.65
CA PHE A 423 7.98 5.37 -21.58
C PHE A 423 6.92 6.30 -20.97
N LEU A 424 6.66 6.15 -19.68
CA LEU A 424 5.65 6.96 -18.98
C LEU A 424 6.19 8.35 -18.60
N THR A 425 7.50 8.52 -18.50
CA THR A 425 8.16 9.79 -18.14
C THR A 425 8.69 10.58 -19.33
N ARG A 426 8.56 10.07 -20.53
CA ARG A 426 8.76 10.78 -21.81
C ARG A 426 7.49 11.54 -22.17
#